data_26b1d18a5562385627dda9d49924b231
#
_entry.id   26b1d18a5562385627dda9d49924b231
#
_cell.length_a   1.000
_cell.length_b   1.000
_cell.length_c   1.000
_cell.angle_alpha   90.00
_cell.angle_beta   90.00
_cell.angle_gamma   90.00
#
_symmetry.space_group_name_H-M   'P 1'
#
loop_
_entity.id
_entity.type
_entity.pdbx_description
1 polymer ?
#
loop_
_entity_poly.entity_id
_entity_poly.type
_entity_poly.pdbx_seq_one_letter_code
_entity_poly.pdbx_strand_id
1 'polypeptide(L)'
;MIIKQFYLGCLAQASYIVVDEASGRAVVIDPRRDVQQYLDAADELGASIEAVLLTHFHADFVAGHLELRERVGAWIGLGARGAAEYDVRALHEGDVIELGDARLSILETPGHTPEGISIVATDAGADPAVPVAVFTGDTLFVGDVGRPDLLASAGVTSDELAGWLYDSLHDKLLALPDATTVYPAHGAGSLCGKNLGKETFSTIGEQRRGNYALQPMSKAEFKAIVTEAQPEVPGYFVHDVMLNKSERPTLDATLPRTLNPLSPDAVEEAVSSGAVVVDTRESSDFLEGHLPGSLNVGLAGKFATWAGTLLRPDQRIVILAAPGKEEESAVRLGRIGFDGVVGFVDGGPAVLSARSLIPATSVRALESELQGSKELQILDVRTAREWEGGHVEGSLNIPLNQLQRRIAEVPRDRPLAVVCKSGYRSSAACSVLARAGIEDLRNVTGGMDAWTAEALPVTASVDAAGSCSA
;
A
#
# COMPACT_ATOMS: atom_id res chain seq x y z
N MET A 1 -4.46 -30.80 2.27
CA MET A 1 -4.50 -29.35 2.66
C MET A 1 -4.48 -28.49 1.40
N ILE A 2 -5.36 -27.48 1.31
CA ILE A 2 -5.42 -26.48 0.21
C ILE A 2 -4.94 -25.13 0.75
N ILE A 3 -4.09 -24.44 -0.03
CA ILE A 3 -3.69 -23.06 0.22
C ILE A 3 -4.08 -22.23 -0.99
N LYS A 4 -4.97 -21.22 -0.80
CA LYS A 4 -5.36 -20.28 -1.86
C LYS A 4 -4.87 -18.88 -1.50
N GLN A 5 -4.08 -18.27 -2.40
CA GLN A 5 -3.57 -16.91 -2.26
C GLN A 5 -4.54 -15.90 -2.88
N PHE A 6 -4.74 -14.77 -2.22
CA PHE A 6 -5.45 -13.59 -2.74
C PHE A 6 -4.47 -12.44 -2.84
N TYR A 7 -4.19 -11.97 -4.04
CA TYR A 7 -3.24 -10.89 -4.27
C TYR A 7 -3.93 -9.61 -4.72
N LEU A 8 -3.67 -8.50 -4.03
CA LEU A 8 -4.21 -7.18 -4.34
C LEU A 8 -3.11 -6.28 -4.91
N GLY A 9 -3.05 -6.14 -6.23
CA GLY A 9 -1.97 -5.42 -6.91
C GLY A 9 -1.81 -3.95 -6.53
N CYS A 10 -2.90 -3.22 -6.19
CA CYS A 10 -2.80 -1.79 -5.85
C CYS A 10 -2.13 -1.51 -4.49
N LEU A 11 -2.13 -2.49 -3.58
CA LEU A 11 -1.39 -2.46 -2.30
C LEU A 11 -0.19 -3.41 -2.32
N ALA A 12 -0.03 -4.21 -3.38
CA ALA A 12 0.93 -5.31 -3.44
C ALA A 12 0.80 -6.27 -2.24
N GLN A 13 -0.42 -6.45 -1.72
CA GLN A 13 -0.74 -7.21 -0.51
C GLN A 13 -1.21 -8.62 -0.89
N ALA A 14 -0.72 -9.62 -0.17
CA ALA A 14 -1.17 -11.00 -0.23
C ALA A 14 -1.83 -11.42 1.09
N SER A 15 -2.91 -12.18 0.96
CA SER A 15 -3.59 -12.87 2.06
C SER A 15 -3.92 -14.29 1.64
N TYR A 16 -4.25 -15.14 2.59
CA TYR A 16 -4.36 -16.57 2.31
C TYR A 16 -5.55 -17.19 3.02
N ILE A 17 -6.14 -18.21 2.41
CA ILE A 17 -6.98 -19.17 3.10
C ILE A 17 -6.29 -20.53 3.09
N VAL A 18 -6.20 -21.15 4.25
CA VAL A 18 -5.69 -22.51 4.43
C VAL A 18 -6.85 -23.39 4.84
N VAL A 19 -7.12 -24.44 4.08
CA VAL A 19 -8.23 -25.38 4.28
C VAL A 19 -7.69 -26.77 4.48
N ASP A 20 -8.17 -27.44 5.50
CA ASP A 20 -8.05 -28.89 5.64
C ASP A 20 -9.22 -29.58 4.95
N GLU A 21 -8.92 -30.33 3.88
CA GLU A 21 -9.95 -30.96 3.02
C GLU A 21 -10.72 -32.06 3.74
N ALA A 22 -10.10 -32.75 4.71
CA ALA A 22 -10.71 -33.85 5.42
C ALA A 22 -11.77 -33.38 6.43
N SER A 23 -11.48 -32.29 7.15
CA SER A 23 -12.37 -31.74 8.18
C SER A 23 -13.28 -30.62 7.67
N GLY A 24 -12.96 -30.00 6.53
CA GLY A 24 -13.63 -28.79 6.04
C GLY A 24 -13.38 -27.57 6.93
N ARG A 25 -12.32 -27.56 7.74
CA ARG A 25 -11.95 -26.42 8.60
C ARG A 25 -10.98 -25.51 7.89
N ALA A 26 -11.13 -24.20 8.06
CA ALA A 26 -10.31 -23.20 7.38
C ALA A 26 -9.83 -22.09 8.32
N VAL A 27 -8.68 -21.52 7.97
CA VAL A 27 -8.10 -20.33 8.60
C VAL A 27 -7.79 -19.29 7.51
N VAL A 28 -8.07 -18.01 7.77
CA VAL A 28 -7.64 -16.92 6.92
C VAL A 28 -6.46 -16.20 7.54
N ILE A 29 -5.42 -15.92 6.74
CA ILE A 29 -4.20 -15.25 7.18
C ILE A 29 -4.13 -13.89 6.50
N ASP A 30 -3.95 -12.82 7.28
CA ASP A 30 -3.81 -11.43 6.87
C ASP A 30 -4.92 -10.94 5.91
N PRO A 31 -6.21 -11.13 6.24
CA PRO A 31 -7.31 -10.76 5.35
C PRO A 31 -7.41 -9.26 5.15
N ARG A 32 -7.84 -8.84 3.95
CA ARG A 32 -8.30 -7.48 3.69
C ARG A 32 -9.66 -7.24 4.34
N ARG A 33 -9.99 -5.97 4.53
CA ARG A 33 -11.24 -5.54 5.15
C ARG A 33 -12.51 -5.94 4.36
N ASP A 34 -12.42 -6.03 3.03
CA ASP A 34 -13.47 -6.55 2.15
C ASP A 34 -13.43 -8.09 2.10
N VAL A 35 -14.05 -8.73 3.08
CA VAL A 35 -13.88 -10.16 3.37
C VAL A 35 -14.69 -11.11 2.47
N GLN A 36 -15.60 -10.63 1.63
CA GLN A 36 -16.50 -11.48 0.85
C GLN A 36 -15.75 -12.55 0.04
N GLN A 37 -14.60 -12.21 -0.56
CA GLN A 37 -13.78 -13.14 -1.33
C GLN A 37 -13.31 -14.38 -0.54
N TYR A 38 -13.10 -14.25 0.79
CA TYR A 38 -12.69 -15.37 1.63
C TYR A 38 -13.88 -16.26 1.97
N LEU A 39 -15.06 -15.64 2.17
CA LEU A 39 -16.32 -16.35 2.38
C LEU A 39 -16.70 -17.17 1.13
N ASP A 40 -16.66 -16.53 -0.05
CA ASP A 40 -16.93 -17.20 -1.32
C ASP A 40 -15.96 -18.37 -1.55
N ALA A 41 -14.66 -18.18 -1.24
CA ALA A 41 -13.68 -19.25 -1.39
C ALA A 41 -13.88 -20.39 -0.39
N ALA A 42 -14.28 -20.08 0.84
CA ALA A 42 -14.64 -21.12 1.83
C ALA A 42 -15.86 -21.92 1.37
N ASP A 43 -16.89 -21.24 0.87
CA ASP A 43 -18.10 -21.88 0.33
C ASP A 43 -17.77 -22.77 -0.88
N GLU A 44 -16.96 -22.27 -1.84
CA GLU A 44 -16.48 -23.03 -3.01
C GLU A 44 -15.73 -24.31 -2.62
N LEU A 45 -14.97 -24.27 -1.51
CA LEU A 45 -14.18 -25.38 -1.00
C LEU A 45 -14.94 -26.26 0.02
N GLY A 46 -16.20 -25.92 0.32
CA GLY A 46 -17.00 -26.62 1.32
C GLY A 46 -16.42 -26.52 2.73
N ALA A 47 -15.79 -25.39 3.06
CA ALA A 47 -15.07 -25.19 4.31
C ALA A 47 -15.71 -24.11 5.19
N SER A 48 -15.46 -24.19 6.50
CA SER A 48 -15.88 -23.20 7.51
C SER A 48 -14.67 -22.47 8.05
N ILE A 49 -14.68 -21.13 7.97
CA ILE A 49 -13.61 -20.28 8.52
C ILE A 49 -13.77 -20.22 10.04
N GLU A 50 -12.84 -20.80 10.78
CA GLU A 50 -12.87 -20.84 12.24
C GLU A 50 -11.97 -19.76 12.89
N ALA A 51 -10.94 -19.33 12.17
CA ALA A 51 -9.96 -18.40 12.69
C ALA A 51 -9.46 -17.42 11.65
N VAL A 52 -9.02 -16.28 12.16
CA VAL A 52 -8.22 -15.29 11.44
C VAL A 52 -6.89 -15.15 12.16
N LEU A 53 -5.80 -15.32 11.44
CA LEU A 53 -4.46 -15.13 11.99
C LEU A 53 -3.85 -13.87 11.37
N LEU A 54 -3.42 -12.96 12.23
CA LEU A 54 -2.62 -11.80 11.82
C LEU A 54 -1.16 -12.11 12.07
N THR A 55 -0.34 -12.04 11.03
CA THR A 55 1.11 -12.19 11.18
C THR A 55 1.68 -11.03 11.99
N HIS A 56 1.10 -9.85 11.87
CA HIS A 56 1.43 -8.63 12.60
C HIS A 56 0.31 -7.59 12.45
N PHE A 57 0.41 -6.44 13.11
CA PHE A 57 -0.47 -5.30 12.84
C PHE A 57 0.01 -4.56 11.58
N HIS A 58 -0.71 -4.74 10.48
CA HIS A 58 -0.42 -4.09 9.20
C HIS A 58 -0.49 -2.57 9.30
N ALA A 59 0.42 -1.89 8.63
CA ALA A 59 0.48 -0.43 8.60
C ALA A 59 -0.11 0.17 7.32
N ASP A 60 -0.16 -0.59 6.25
CA ASP A 60 -0.52 -0.11 4.91
C ASP A 60 -1.97 -0.44 4.49
N PHE A 61 -2.70 -1.19 5.32
CA PHE A 61 -4.13 -1.45 5.16
C PHE A 61 -4.80 -1.87 6.47
N VAL A 62 -6.12 -1.72 6.51
CA VAL A 62 -6.95 -2.21 7.61
C VAL A 62 -7.33 -3.66 7.37
N ALA A 63 -6.89 -4.55 8.27
CA ALA A 63 -7.13 -5.98 8.17
C ALA A 63 -8.59 -6.35 8.48
N GLY A 64 -9.09 -7.40 7.82
CA GLY A 64 -10.48 -7.88 7.88
C GLY A 64 -10.78 -8.83 9.03
N HIS A 65 -10.00 -8.79 10.10
CA HIS A 65 -10.15 -9.70 11.24
C HIS A 65 -11.46 -9.47 12.01
N LEU A 66 -11.85 -8.20 12.20
CA LEU A 66 -13.12 -7.88 12.88
C LEU A 66 -14.32 -8.21 11.99
N GLU A 67 -14.20 -8.03 10.69
CA GLU A 67 -15.19 -8.37 9.69
C GLU A 67 -15.47 -9.89 9.67
N LEU A 68 -14.44 -10.73 9.70
CA LEU A 68 -14.60 -12.19 9.75
C LEU A 68 -15.11 -12.65 11.13
N ARG A 69 -14.65 -12.01 12.21
CA ARG A 69 -15.23 -12.27 13.54
C ARG A 69 -16.75 -12.01 13.56
N GLU A 70 -17.19 -10.89 12.99
CA GLU A 70 -18.60 -10.51 12.96
C GLU A 70 -19.44 -11.42 12.04
N ARG A 71 -18.91 -11.73 10.84
CA ARG A 71 -19.63 -12.47 9.80
C ARG A 71 -19.77 -13.98 10.08
N VAL A 72 -18.73 -14.61 10.64
CA VAL A 72 -18.67 -16.09 10.80
C VAL A 72 -18.26 -16.54 12.19
N GLY A 73 -18.03 -15.62 13.13
CA GLY A 73 -17.62 -15.96 14.49
C GLY A 73 -16.18 -16.45 14.61
N ALA A 74 -15.33 -16.16 13.61
CA ALA A 74 -13.93 -16.57 13.62
C ALA A 74 -13.18 -15.96 14.81
N TRP A 75 -12.43 -16.76 15.55
CA TRP A 75 -11.54 -16.22 16.58
C TRP A 75 -10.30 -15.60 15.94
N ILE A 76 -9.71 -14.60 16.62
CA ILE A 76 -8.57 -13.85 16.11
C ILE A 76 -7.30 -14.30 16.83
N GLY A 77 -6.25 -14.66 16.10
CA GLY A 77 -4.93 -14.98 16.60
C GLY A 77 -3.89 -13.92 16.20
N LEU A 78 -3.01 -13.59 17.15
CA LEU A 78 -1.95 -12.62 16.98
C LEU A 78 -0.73 -13.02 17.83
N GLY A 79 0.48 -12.66 17.41
CA GLY A 79 1.68 -12.88 18.20
C GLY A 79 1.58 -12.29 19.61
N ALA A 80 1.99 -13.04 20.63
CA ALA A 80 1.75 -12.77 22.05
C ALA A 80 2.28 -11.41 22.56
N ARG A 81 3.19 -10.76 21.82
CA ARG A 81 3.68 -9.41 22.15
C ARG A 81 2.76 -8.30 21.64
N GLY A 82 1.75 -8.64 20.83
CA GLY A 82 0.73 -7.69 20.36
C GLY A 82 -0.34 -7.46 21.42
N ALA A 83 -0.82 -6.23 21.53
CA ALA A 83 -1.95 -5.86 22.36
C ALA A 83 -3.02 -5.17 21.52
N ALA A 84 -4.28 -5.64 21.64
CA ALA A 84 -5.43 -5.10 20.96
C ALA A 84 -6.54 -4.75 21.95
N GLU A 85 -7.50 -3.91 21.53
CA GLU A 85 -8.67 -3.54 22.32
C GLU A 85 -9.80 -4.59 22.26
N TYR A 86 -9.69 -5.55 21.33
CA TYR A 86 -10.62 -6.66 21.12
C TYR A 86 -10.02 -7.98 21.60
N ASP A 87 -10.87 -8.99 21.78
CA ASP A 87 -10.43 -10.32 22.21
C ASP A 87 -9.54 -10.97 21.15
N VAL A 88 -8.32 -11.32 21.55
CA VAL A 88 -7.36 -12.06 20.73
C VAL A 88 -6.83 -13.27 21.49
N ARG A 89 -6.58 -14.34 20.77
CA ARG A 89 -5.77 -15.46 21.25
C ARG A 89 -4.31 -15.12 21.02
N ALA A 90 -3.57 -14.93 22.12
CA ALA A 90 -2.12 -14.74 22.06
C ALA A 90 -1.46 -16.03 21.58
N LEU A 91 -0.63 -15.92 20.54
CA LEU A 91 0.10 -17.01 19.92
C LEU A 91 1.58 -16.92 20.27
N HIS A 92 2.12 -18.00 20.84
CA HIS A 92 3.50 -18.10 21.31
C HIS A 92 4.33 -19.01 20.41
N GLU A 93 5.63 -18.93 20.54
CA GLU A 93 6.57 -19.85 19.90
C GLU A 93 6.18 -21.32 20.17
N GLY A 94 6.03 -22.07 19.09
CA GLY A 94 5.72 -23.52 19.19
C GLY A 94 4.24 -23.84 19.38
N ASP A 95 3.34 -22.86 19.54
CA ASP A 95 1.92 -23.12 19.55
C ASP A 95 1.48 -23.77 18.23
N VAL A 96 0.52 -24.71 18.32
CA VAL A 96 -0.04 -25.42 17.16
C VAL A 96 -1.54 -25.22 17.08
N ILE A 97 -2.01 -24.86 15.90
CA ILE A 97 -3.43 -24.80 15.53
C ILE A 97 -3.72 -26.02 14.66
N GLU A 98 -4.53 -26.92 15.18
CA GLU A 98 -4.93 -28.15 14.50
C GLU A 98 -6.20 -27.92 13.69
N LEU A 99 -6.16 -28.16 12.38
CA LEU A 99 -7.29 -28.05 11.46
C LEU A 99 -7.76 -29.42 10.93
N GLY A 100 -7.48 -30.49 11.62
CA GLY A 100 -7.66 -31.86 11.17
C GLY A 100 -6.29 -32.45 10.82
N ASP A 101 -6.07 -32.82 9.55
CA ASP A 101 -4.76 -33.29 9.07
C ASP A 101 -3.78 -32.13 8.84
N ALA A 102 -4.26 -30.92 8.67
CA ALA A 102 -3.41 -29.74 8.55
C ALA A 102 -3.04 -29.16 9.93
N ARG A 103 -1.77 -28.80 10.11
CA ARG A 103 -1.23 -28.18 11.33
C ARG A 103 -0.56 -26.85 10.99
N LEU A 104 -0.89 -25.82 11.77
CA LEU A 104 -0.27 -24.51 11.68
C LEU A 104 0.54 -24.25 12.95
N SER A 105 1.88 -24.30 12.83
CA SER A 105 2.80 -24.05 13.95
C SER A 105 3.29 -22.63 13.93
N ILE A 106 3.38 -21.99 15.09
CA ILE A 106 3.77 -20.59 15.24
C ILE A 106 5.26 -20.47 15.50
N LEU A 107 5.92 -19.60 14.75
CA LEU A 107 7.26 -19.09 15.02
C LEU A 107 7.13 -17.61 15.38
N GLU A 108 7.60 -17.18 16.53
CA GLU A 108 7.76 -15.75 16.83
C GLU A 108 8.89 -15.20 15.96
N THR A 109 8.59 -14.30 15.04
CA THR A 109 9.56 -13.71 14.11
C THR A 109 9.53 -12.16 14.21
N PRO A 110 9.85 -11.60 15.39
CA PRO A 110 9.91 -10.15 15.56
C PRO A 110 11.02 -9.53 14.70
N GLY A 111 10.84 -8.27 14.34
CA GLY A 111 11.85 -7.52 13.58
C GLY A 111 11.25 -6.44 12.70
N HIS A 112 10.31 -6.75 11.81
CA HIS A 112 9.47 -5.76 11.14
C HIS A 112 8.56 -5.08 12.17
N THR A 113 7.87 -5.89 12.98
CA THR A 113 7.14 -5.46 14.17
C THR A 113 7.56 -6.27 15.39
N PRO A 114 7.32 -5.78 16.63
CA PRO A 114 7.65 -6.54 17.85
C PRO A 114 6.85 -7.84 18.01
N GLU A 115 5.57 -7.84 17.59
CA GLU A 115 4.62 -8.94 17.69
C GLU A 115 4.65 -9.90 16.50
N GLY A 116 5.51 -9.67 15.51
CA GLY A 116 5.57 -10.44 14.27
C GLY A 116 5.70 -11.94 14.49
N ILE A 117 4.87 -12.71 13.77
CA ILE A 117 4.91 -14.18 13.73
C ILE A 117 4.97 -14.68 12.29
N SER A 118 5.58 -15.85 12.12
CA SER A 118 5.47 -16.64 10.90
C SER A 118 4.69 -17.93 11.22
N ILE A 119 3.90 -18.39 10.26
CA ILE A 119 3.00 -19.54 10.45
C ILE A 119 3.46 -20.66 9.53
N VAL A 120 3.91 -21.75 10.09
CA VAL A 120 4.41 -22.93 9.34
C VAL A 120 3.28 -23.92 9.15
N ALA A 121 2.93 -24.23 7.92
CA ALA A 121 1.92 -25.22 7.57
C ALA A 121 2.55 -26.58 7.30
N THR A 122 2.02 -27.62 7.93
CA THR A 122 2.41 -29.02 7.78
C THR A 122 1.16 -29.86 7.48
N ASP A 123 1.28 -30.77 6.51
CA ASP A 123 0.22 -31.70 6.13
C ASP A 123 0.56 -33.08 6.71
N ALA A 124 -0.29 -33.61 7.61
CA ALA A 124 -0.07 -34.92 8.23
C ALA A 124 -0.27 -36.10 7.26
N GLY A 125 -0.93 -35.87 6.11
CA GLY A 125 -1.06 -36.86 5.03
C GLY A 125 0.24 -37.06 4.22
N ALA A 126 1.20 -36.11 4.36
CA ALA A 126 2.56 -36.24 3.84
C ALA A 126 3.49 -36.75 4.96
N ASP A 127 4.79 -36.54 4.90
CA ASP A 127 5.69 -36.72 6.04
C ASP A 127 5.38 -35.61 7.07
N PRO A 128 4.77 -35.89 8.23
CA PRO A 128 4.31 -34.86 9.16
C PRO A 128 5.45 -34.06 9.79
N ALA A 129 6.69 -34.51 9.64
CA ALA A 129 7.88 -33.80 10.12
C ALA A 129 8.37 -32.74 9.13
N VAL A 130 7.84 -32.68 7.89
CA VAL A 130 8.32 -31.77 6.84
C VAL A 130 7.32 -30.63 6.61
N PRO A 131 7.66 -29.37 6.94
CA PRO A 131 6.88 -28.22 6.57
C PRO A 131 6.69 -28.09 5.06
N VAL A 132 5.47 -27.84 4.60
CA VAL A 132 5.17 -27.65 3.17
C VAL A 132 5.11 -26.17 2.80
N ALA A 133 4.73 -25.29 3.74
CA ALA A 133 4.65 -23.86 3.52
C ALA A 133 4.94 -23.06 4.79
N VAL A 134 5.36 -21.81 4.63
CA VAL A 134 5.47 -20.82 5.71
C VAL A 134 4.90 -19.49 5.25
N PHE A 135 3.97 -18.93 6.02
CA PHE A 135 3.43 -17.58 5.85
C PHE A 135 4.28 -16.64 6.70
N THR A 136 5.07 -15.83 6.06
CA THR A 136 6.14 -15.05 6.72
C THR A 136 5.74 -13.63 7.10
N GLY A 137 4.50 -13.22 6.76
CA GLY A 137 4.11 -11.83 6.92
C GLY A 137 5.13 -10.91 6.25
N ASP A 138 5.56 -9.91 7.00
CA ASP A 138 6.59 -8.96 6.59
C ASP A 138 7.98 -9.27 7.19
N THR A 139 8.21 -10.51 7.63
CA THR A 139 9.55 -10.94 8.07
C THR A 139 10.46 -11.25 6.88
N LEU A 140 9.97 -12.04 5.91
CA LEU A 140 10.70 -12.44 4.72
C LEU A 140 9.84 -12.27 3.48
N PHE A 141 10.34 -11.51 2.50
CA PHE A 141 9.75 -11.35 1.17
C PHE A 141 10.54 -12.11 0.11
N VAL A 142 9.99 -12.18 -1.10
CA VAL A 142 10.77 -12.67 -2.24
C VAL A 142 11.86 -11.65 -2.60
N GLY A 143 13.11 -12.01 -2.38
CA GLY A 143 14.29 -11.18 -2.68
C GLY A 143 14.57 -10.05 -1.70
N ASP A 144 13.76 -9.88 -0.64
CA ASP A 144 13.89 -8.79 0.33
C ASP A 144 13.43 -9.23 1.72
N VAL A 145 13.48 -8.32 2.70
CA VAL A 145 12.96 -8.49 4.07
C VAL A 145 12.20 -7.24 4.50
N GLY A 146 11.35 -7.36 5.51
CA GLY A 146 10.61 -6.24 6.06
C GLY A 146 11.51 -5.19 6.67
N ARG A 147 11.11 -3.92 6.51
CA ARG A 147 11.83 -2.78 7.09
C ARG A 147 11.62 -2.71 8.60
N PRO A 148 12.68 -2.44 9.39
CA PRO A 148 12.59 -2.47 10.86
C PRO A 148 12.27 -1.09 11.48
N ASP A 149 11.94 -0.05 10.69
CA ASP A 149 11.86 1.33 11.17
C ASP A 149 10.43 1.87 11.34
N LEU A 150 9.40 1.16 10.85
CA LEU A 150 8.02 1.66 10.87
C LEU A 150 7.48 1.92 12.29
N LEU A 151 7.83 1.10 13.26
CA LEU A 151 7.35 1.19 14.65
C LEU A 151 8.43 1.65 15.65
N ALA A 152 9.52 2.24 15.18
CA ALA A 152 10.57 2.77 16.03
C ALA A 152 10.06 3.85 17.04
N SER A 153 8.87 4.42 16.80
CA SER A 153 8.21 5.34 17.72
C SER A 153 7.45 4.68 18.87
N ALA A 154 7.28 3.34 18.85
CA ALA A 154 6.53 2.58 19.87
C ALA A 154 7.37 2.10 21.05
N GLY A 155 8.55 2.69 21.26
CA GLY A 155 9.43 2.37 22.40
C GLY A 155 10.51 1.32 22.12
N VAL A 156 10.58 0.81 20.87
CA VAL A 156 11.65 -0.08 20.38
C VAL A 156 12.39 0.64 19.26
N THR A 157 13.71 0.61 19.30
CA THR A 157 14.53 1.28 18.28
C THR A 157 14.59 0.47 16.98
N SER A 158 14.79 1.15 15.85
CA SER A 158 15.02 0.51 14.54
C SER A 158 16.24 -0.45 14.59
N ASP A 159 17.25 -0.13 15.37
CA ASP A 159 18.44 -0.95 15.58
C ASP A 159 18.12 -2.26 16.31
N GLU A 160 17.29 -2.21 17.36
CA GLU A 160 16.81 -3.40 18.08
C GLU A 160 15.95 -4.28 17.18
N LEU A 161 15.00 -3.68 16.46
CA LEU A 161 14.12 -4.40 15.51
C LEU A 161 14.94 -5.07 14.40
N ALA A 162 15.92 -4.38 13.83
CA ALA A 162 16.83 -4.98 12.84
C ALA A 162 17.63 -6.16 13.41
N GLY A 163 18.02 -6.07 14.70
CA GLY A 163 18.67 -7.16 15.40
C GLY A 163 17.77 -8.39 15.61
N TRP A 164 16.50 -8.18 15.96
CA TRP A 164 15.52 -9.26 16.10
C TRP A 164 15.15 -9.86 14.74
N LEU A 165 15.09 -9.04 13.68
CA LEU A 165 14.86 -9.51 12.32
C LEU A 165 15.97 -10.48 11.87
N TYR A 166 17.23 -10.14 12.15
CA TYR A 166 18.35 -11.03 11.88
C TYR A 166 18.16 -12.40 12.54
N ASP A 167 17.86 -12.43 13.86
CA ASP A 167 17.67 -13.68 14.60
C ASP A 167 16.46 -14.47 14.05
N SER A 168 15.35 -13.78 13.74
CA SER A 168 14.15 -14.40 13.14
C SER A 168 14.44 -15.07 11.80
N LEU A 169 15.24 -14.43 10.96
CA LEU A 169 15.62 -14.95 9.65
C LEU A 169 16.62 -16.11 9.76
N HIS A 170 17.72 -15.89 10.48
CA HIS A 170 18.86 -16.81 10.47
C HIS A 170 18.69 -18.01 11.41
N ASP A 171 18.06 -17.83 12.58
CA ASP A 171 17.91 -18.89 13.56
C ASP A 171 16.62 -19.71 13.36
N LYS A 172 15.57 -19.11 12.77
CA LYS A 172 14.25 -19.74 12.65
C LYS A 172 13.86 -20.06 11.19
N LEU A 173 13.72 -19.04 10.33
CA LEU A 173 13.25 -19.29 8.96
C LEU A 173 14.26 -20.10 8.13
N LEU A 174 15.55 -19.80 8.26
CA LEU A 174 16.60 -20.58 7.57
C LEU A 174 16.80 -22.00 8.15
N ALA A 175 16.21 -22.33 9.29
CA ALA A 175 16.18 -23.71 9.80
C ALA A 175 15.13 -24.58 9.08
N LEU A 176 14.18 -23.98 8.35
CA LEU A 176 13.18 -24.71 7.58
C LEU A 176 13.82 -25.40 6.35
N PRO A 177 13.23 -26.53 5.90
CA PRO A 177 13.68 -27.22 4.69
C PRO A 177 13.66 -26.33 3.46
N ASP A 178 14.61 -26.50 2.55
CA ASP A 178 14.73 -25.73 1.32
C ASP A 178 13.49 -25.80 0.42
N ALA A 179 12.74 -26.92 0.47
CA ALA A 179 11.50 -27.11 -0.29
C ALA A 179 10.28 -26.41 0.29
N THR A 180 10.36 -25.85 1.51
CA THR A 180 9.24 -25.15 2.14
C THR A 180 8.87 -23.90 1.32
N THR A 181 7.62 -23.82 0.88
CA THR A 181 7.12 -22.65 0.12
C THR A 181 6.98 -21.44 1.03
N VAL A 182 7.52 -20.31 0.61
CA VAL A 182 7.43 -19.02 1.31
C VAL A 182 6.26 -18.21 0.74
N TYR A 183 5.32 -17.84 1.59
CA TYR A 183 4.16 -17.01 1.30
C TYR A 183 4.24 -15.70 2.11
N PRO A 184 4.75 -14.61 1.52
CA PRO A 184 4.88 -13.31 2.19
C PRO A 184 3.57 -12.52 2.18
N ALA A 185 3.42 -11.52 3.06
CA ALA A 185 2.25 -10.63 3.03
C ALA A 185 2.33 -9.59 1.89
N HIS A 186 3.50 -9.34 1.31
CA HIS A 186 3.68 -8.35 0.25
C HIS A 186 4.56 -8.84 -0.91
N GLY A 187 4.31 -8.23 -2.09
CA GLY A 187 5.11 -8.38 -3.30
C GLY A 187 5.63 -7.04 -3.83
N ALA A 188 6.10 -7.04 -5.08
CA ALA A 188 6.70 -5.88 -5.75
C ALA A 188 5.79 -4.64 -5.70
N GLY A 189 6.34 -3.55 -5.17
CA GLY A 189 5.66 -2.25 -5.09
C GLY A 189 5.07 -1.89 -3.73
N SER A 190 5.15 -2.78 -2.72
CA SER A 190 4.90 -2.43 -1.33
C SER A 190 5.97 -1.48 -0.79
N LEU A 191 5.58 -0.65 0.19
CA LEU A 191 6.47 0.24 0.93
C LEU A 191 7.02 -0.41 2.22
N CYS A 192 6.66 -1.67 2.48
CA CYS A 192 7.14 -2.45 3.63
C CYS A 192 8.54 -3.02 3.43
N GLY A 193 9.14 -2.88 2.23
CA GLY A 193 10.51 -3.25 1.90
C GLY A 193 11.08 -2.38 0.78
N LYS A 194 12.33 -2.66 0.35
CA LYS A 194 13.07 -1.83 -0.63
C LYS A 194 12.97 -2.34 -2.07
N ASN A 195 13.18 -3.65 -2.26
CA ASN A 195 13.39 -4.26 -3.57
C ASN A 195 12.68 -5.62 -3.70
N LEU A 196 11.41 -5.69 -3.35
CA LEU A 196 10.64 -6.92 -3.42
C LEU A 196 10.59 -7.47 -4.84
N GLY A 197 10.76 -8.78 -4.98
CA GLY A 197 10.62 -9.52 -6.25
C GLY A 197 9.22 -9.45 -6.83
N LYS A 198 9.10 -9.79 -8.11
CA LYS A 198 7.80 -9.77 -8.82
C LYS A 198 6.95 -11.01 -8.52
N GLU A 199 7.57 -12.07 -8.11
CA GLU A 199 6.93 -13.32 -7.73
C GLU A 199 6.16 -13.12 -6.41
N THR A 200 5.00 -13.77 -6.29
CA THR A 200 4.15 -13.67 -5.11
C THR A 200 4.39 -14.79 -4.09
N PHE A 201 5.24 -15.74 -4.41
CA PHE A 201 5.74 -16.82 -3.55
C PHE A 201 7.10 -17.30 -4.02
N SER A 202 7.81 -18.06 -3.18
CA SER A 202 9.12 -18.64 -3.49
C SER A 202 9.34 -19.88 -2.62
N THR A 203 10.58 -20.30 -2.42
CA THR A 203 10.96 -21.34 -1.45
C THR A 203 12.09 -20.87 -0.54
N ILE A 204 12.22 -21.48 0.64
CA ILE A 204 13.35 -21.19 1.56
C ILE A 204 14.69 -21.38 0.85
N GLY A 205 14.83 -22.41 0.04
CA GLY A 205 16.05 -22.68 -0.71
C GLY A 205 16.38 -21.62 -1.76
N GLU A 206 15.37 -21.09 -2.45
CA GLU A 206 15.56 -19.97 -3.40
C GLU A 206 15.96 -18.70 -2.66
N GLN A 207 15.28 -18.38 -1.55
CA GLN A 207 15.60 -17.20 -0.74
C GLN A 207 16.99 -17.30 -0.13
N ARG A 208 17.39 -18.48 0.36
CA ARG A 208 18.76 -18.73 0.86
C ARG A 208 19.82 -18.42 -0.19
N ARG A 209 19.55 -18.70 -1.48
CA ARG A 209 20.51 -18.48 -2.58
C ARG A 209 20.48 -17.05 -3.12
N GLY A 210 19.29 -16.45 -3.20
CA GLY A 210 19.09 -15.21 -3.97
C GLY A 210 18.78 -13.96 -3.15
N ASN A 211 18.33 -14.10 -1.91
CA ASN A 211 17.99 -12.97 -1.07
C ASN A 211 19.25 -12.39 -0.40
N TYR A 212 19.50 -11.11 -0.60
CA TYR A 212 20.69 -10.43 -0.07
C TYR A 212 20.77 -10.49 1.46
N ALA A 213 19.64 -10.40 2.14
CA ALA A 213 19.54 -10.38 3.60
C ALA A 213 19.80 -11.74 4.25
N LEU A 214 19.77 -12.83 3.48
CA LEU A 214 20.04 -14.20 3.93
C LEU A 214 21.45 -14.69 3.59
N GLN A 215 22.29 -13.83 2.98
CA GLN A 215 23.67 -14.19 2.70
C GLN A 215 24.50 -14.22 3.99
N PRO A 216 25.61 -14.98 4.02
CA PRO A 216 26.51 -14.98 5.18
C PRO A 216 27.04 -13.57 5.47
N MET A 217 26.64 -13.01 6.59
CA MET A 217 27.08 -11.70 7.08
C MET A 217 26.95 -11.62 8.59
N SER A 218 27.68 -10.71 9.23
CA SER A 218 27.50 -10.43 10.64
C SER A 218 26.17 -9.70 10.91
N LYS A 219 25.63 -9.84 12.11
CA LYS A 219 24.44 -9.11 12.54
C LYS A 219 24.60 -7.58 12.43
N ALA A 220 25.82 -7.06 12.61
CA ALA A 220 26.11 -5.64 12.47
C ALA A 220 26.01 -5.16 11.00
N GLU A 221 26.57 -5.94 10.06
CA GLU A 221 26.44 -5.66 8.62
C GLU A 221 24.99 -5.74 8.17
N PHE A 222 24.24 -6.77 8.59
CA PHE A 222 22.83 -6.89 8.30
C PHE A 222 22.04 -5.66 8.75
N LYS A 223 22.22 -5.24 10.02
CA LYS A 223 21.56 -4.05 10.58
C LYS A 223 21.84 -2.80 9.75
N ALA A 224 23.10 -2.56 9.37
CA ALA A 224 23.46 -1.42 8.52
C ALA A 224 22.71 -1.46 7.18
N ILE A 225 22.67 -2.62 6.51
CA ILE A 225 22.05 -2.78 5.20
C ILE A 225 20.52 -2.57 5.28
N VAL A 226 19.84 -3.19 6.25
CA VAL A 226 18.35 -3.14 6.31
C VAL A 226 17.80 -1.81 6.82
N THR A 227 18.62 -1.00 7.51
CA THR A 227 18.21 0.34 7.98
C THR A 227 18.58 1.45 6.99
N GLU A 228 19.46 1.19 6.02
CA GLU A 228 19.91 2.17 5.04
C GLU A 228 18.83 2.49 4.00
N ALA A 229 18.67 3.78 3.66
CA ALA A 229 17.87 4.28 2.52
C ALA A 229 16.43 3.73 2.43
N GLN A 230 15.74 3.61 3.56
CA GLN A 230 14.33 3.21 3.56
C GLN A 230 13.46 4.28 2.91
N PRO A 231 12.39 3.90 2.15
CA PRO A 231 11.41 4.85 1.63
C PRO A 231 10.76 5.66 2.74
N GLU A 232 10.37 6.91 2.45
CA GLU A 232 9.59 7.72 3.42
C GLU A 232 8.27 6.99 3.79
N VAL A 233 7.98 6.94 5.09
CA VAL A 233 6.77 6.29 5.61
C VAL A 233 5.55 7.15 5.28
N PRO A 234 4.52 6.60 4.63
CA PRO A 234 3.26 7.32 4.42
C PRO A 234 2.59 7.70 5.73
N GLY A 235 2.02 8.91 5.79
CA GLY A 235 1.42 9.43 7.03
C GLY A 235 0.25 8.60 7.59
N TYR A 236 -0.45 7.85 6.73
CA TYR A 236 -1.59 7.02 7.14
C TYR A 236 -1.17 5.69 7.82
N PHE A 237 0.09 5.25 7.68
CA PHE A 237 0.55 3.99 8.27
C PHE A 237 0.33 3.90 9.78
N VAL A 238 0.65 4.97 10.51
CA VAL A 238 0.43 5.01 11.97
C VAL A 238 -1.06 4.89 12.29
N HIS A 239 -1.91 5.52 11.48
CA HIS A 239 -3.36 5.46 11.63
C HIS A 239 -3.88 4.02 11.43
N ASP A 240 -3.45 3.33 10.36
CA ASP A 240 -3.89 1.98 10.07
C ASP A 240 -3.43 0.96 11.12
N VAL A 241 -2.20 1.10 11.64
CA VAL A 241 -1.74 0.31 12.81
C VAL A 241 -2.67 0.51 14.00
N MET A 242 -3.07 1.75 14.28
CA MET A 242 -4.00 2.03 15.40
C MET A 242 -5.37 1.42 15.16
N LEU A 243 -5.92 1.52 13.94
CA LEU A 243 -7.19 0.88 13.58
C LEU A 243 -7.13 -0.64 13.67
N ASN A 244 -5.99 -1.23 13.32
CA ASN A 244 -5.79 -2.69 13.44
C ASN A 244 -5.66 -3.17 14.90
N LYS A 245 -5.34 -2.28 15.82
CA LYS A 245 -5.31 -2.54 17.27
C LYS A 245 -6.63 -2.26 17.97
N SER A 246 -7.47 -1.40 17.38
CA SER A 246 -8.68 -0.89 18.03
C SER A 246 -9.92 -1.72 17.69
N GLU A 247 -10.84 -1.79 18.64
CA GLU A 247 -12.23 -2.20 18.35
C GLU A 247 -12.87 -1.09 17.50
N ARG A 248 -13.26 -1.39 16.28
CA ARG A 248 -13.77 -0.44 15.29
C ARG A 248 -15.00 -1.01 14.57
N PRO A 249 -15.83 -0.13 13.95
CA PRO A 249 -16.90 -0.60 13.06
C PRO A 249 -16.32 -1.40 11.87
N THR A 250 -17.05 -2.42 11.47
CA THR A 250 -16.72 -3.17 10.25
C THR A 250 -17.01 -2.36 8.99
N LEU A 251 -16.45 -2.79 7.87
CA LEU A 251 -16.73 -2.17 6.57
C LEU A 251 -18.23 -2.25 6.26
N ASP A 252 -18.87 -3.37 6.50
CA ASP A 252 -20.31 -3.58 6.30
C ASP A 252 -21.15 -2.59 7.13
N ALA A 253 -20.72 -2.26 8.34
CA ALA A 253 -21.39 -1.27 9.17
C ALA A 253 -21.22 0.17 8.67
N THR A 254 -20.13 0.46 7.97
CA THR A 254 -19.82 1.82 7.47
C THR A 254 -20.34 2.07 6.05
N LEU A 255 -20.38 1.06 5.18
CA LEU A 255 -20.78 1.18 3.77
C LEU A 255 -22.14 1.83 3.54
N PRO A 256 -23.23 1.54 4.29
CA PRO A 256 -24.52 2.19 4.07
C PRO A 256 -24.47 3.70 4.19
N ARG A 257 -23.64 4.23 5.10
CA ARG A 257 -23.42 5.68 5.25
C ARG A 257 -22.53 6.23 4.13
N THR A 258 -21.53 5.48 3.74
CA THR A 258 -20.58 5.84 2.70
C THR A 258 -21.21 5.87 1.32
N LEU A 259 -22.16 4.97 1.07
CA LEU A 259 -22.92 4.87 -0.20
C LEU A 259 -24.20 5.73 -0.20
N ASN A 260 -24.25 6.79 0.61
CA ASN A 260 -25.34 7.75 0.59
C ASN A 260 -25.24 8.69 -0.63
N PRO A 261 -26.23 8.71 -1.57
CA PRO A 261 -26.22 9.62 -2.69
C PRO A 261 -26.46 11.06 -2.22
N LEU A 262 -25.61 12.00 -2.63
CA LEU A 262 -25.70 13.41 -2.27
C LEU A 262 -26.13 14.24 -3.48
N SER A 263 -27.18 15.07 -3.29
CA SER A 263 -27.55 16.10 -4.25
C SER A 263 -26.46 17.18 -4.38
N PRO A 264 -26.42 17.98 -5.45
CA PRO A 264 -25.48 19.09 -5.58
C PRO A 264 -25.46 20.03 -4.37
N ASP A 265 -26.62 20.40 -3.83
CA ASP A 265 -26.73 21.26 -2.64
C ASP A 265 -26.10 20.59 -1.40
N ALA A 266 -26.32 19.28 -1.22
CA ALA A 266 -25.72 18.53 -0.12
C ALA A 266 -24.19 18.40 -0.26
N VAL A 267 -23.67 18.32 -1.48
CA VAL A 267 -22.23 18.37 -1.75
C VAL A 267 -21.65 19.73 -1.39
N GLU A 268 -22.30 20.82 -1.79
CA GLU A 268 -21.88 22.20 -1.44
C GLU A 268 -21.89 22.42 0.08
N GLU A 269 -22.92 21.94 0.78
CA GLU A 269 -23.01 22.00 2.24
C GLU A 269 -21.86 21.18 2.89
N ALA A 270 -21.61 19.97 2.40
CA ALA A 270 -20.52 19.14 2.93
C ALA A 270 -19.15 19.82 2.75
N VAL A 271 -18.88 20.38 1.56
CA VAL A 271 -17.65 21.11 1.25
C VAL A 271 -17.51 22.36 2.12
N SER A 272 -18.58 23.14 2.25
CA SER A 272 -18.62 24.34 3.13
C SER A 272 -18.35 23.99 4.60
N SER A 273 -18.73 22.78 5.01
CA SER A 273 -18.49 22.23 6.34
C SER A 273 -17.11 21.53 6.46
N GLY A 274 -16.23 21.69 5.47
CA GLY A 274 -14.84 21.22 5.51
C GLY A 274 -14.60 19.81 4.92
N ALA A 275 -15.59 19.20 4.26
CA ALA A 275 -15.36 17.96 3.54
C ALA A 275 -14.50 18.19 2.28
N VAL A 276 -13.74 17.17 1.90
CA VAL A 276 -12.97 17.15 0.65
C VAL A 276 -13.65 16.26 -0.36
N VAL A 277 -13.81 16.76 -1.58
CA VAL A 277 -14.26 15.93 -2.69
C VAL A 277 -13.04 15.18 -3.24
N VAL A 278 -13.10 13.85 -3.20
CA VAL A 278 -12.11 12.97 -3.84
C VAL A 278 -12.68 12.50 -5.16
N ASP A 279 -12.09 13.00 -6.24
CA ASP A 279 -12.43 12.59 -7.60
C ASP A 279 -11.63 11.34 -7.96
N THR A 280 -12.33 10.21 -8.02
CA THR A 280 -11.72 8.89 -8.28
C THR A 280 -11.75 8.50 -9.76
N ARG A 281 -12.17 9.42 -10.64
CA ARG A 281 -12.13 9.21 -12.08
C ARG A 281 -10.71 9.21 -12.64
N GLU A 282 -10.60 8.73 -13.87
CA GLU A 282 -9.32 8.78 -14.58
C GLU A 282 -8.79 10.21 -14.72
N SER A 283 -7.47 10.33 -14.80
CA SER A 283 -6.80 11.64 -14.89
C SER A 283 -7.29 12.47 -16.09
N SER A 284 -7.57 11.84 -17.24
CA SER A 284 -8.12 12.51 -18.42
C SER A 284 -9.45 13.18 -18.13
N ASP A 285 -10.39 12.44 -17.51
CA ASP A 285 -11.73 12.94 -17.21
C ASP A 285 -11.70 14.08 -16.19
N PHE A 286 -10.80 13.97 -15.20
CA PHE A 286 -10.57 15.01 -14.22
C PHE A 286 -10.04 16.29 -14.87
N LEU A 287 -9.05 16.19 -15.74
CA LEU A 287 -8.44 17.34 -16.42
C LEU A 287 -9.41 18.06 -17.35
N GLU A 288 -10.29 17.31 -18.03
CA GLU A 288 -11.34 17.84 -18.91
C GLU A 288 -12.49 18.53 -18.18
N GLY A 289 -12.64 18.25 -16.88
CA GLY A 289 -13.65 18.92 -16.06
C GLY A 289 -13.83 18.31 -14.68
N HIS A 290 -13.55 19.10 -13.65
CA HIS A 290 -13.64 18.68 -12.25
C HIS A 290 -14.31 19.76 -11.37
N LEU A 291 -14.75 19.35 -10.18
CA LEU A 291 -15.24 20.28 -9.17
C LEU A 291 -14.06 21.10 -8.62
N PRO A 292 -14.14 22.46 -8.60
CA PRO A 292 -13.10 23.28 -8.01
C PRO A 292 -12.74 22.84 -6.59
N GLY A 293 -11.45 22.67 -6.30
CA GLY A 293 -10.96 22.22 -5.00
C GLY A 293 -11.07 20.72 -4.72
N SER A 294 -11.55 19.89 -5.66
CA SER A 294 -11.49 18.44 -5.55
C SER A 294 -10.05 17.93 -5.71
N LEU A 295 -9.75 16.77 -5.08
CA LEU A 295 -8.49 16.06 -5.23
C LEU A 295 -8.68 14.88 -6.19
N ASN A 296 -7.85 14.79 -7.21
CA ASN A 296 -7.86 13.63 -8.11
C ASN A 296 -6.99 12.51 -7.58
N VAL A 297 -7.61 11.38 -7.30
CA VAL A 297 -6.93 10.11 -7.03
C VAL A 297 -7.66 9.02 -7.80
N GLY A 298 -7.30 8.80 -9.05
CA GLY A 298 -7.95 7.82 -9.93
C GLY A 298 -7.84 6.39 -9.39
N LEU A 299 -8.88 5.57 -9.62
CA LEU A 299 -8.90 4.18 -9.15
C LEU A 299 -7.83 3.30 -9.80
N ALA A 300 -7.33 3.67 -10.98
CA ALA A 300 -6.19 2.99 -11.59
C ALA A 300 -4.90 3.19 -10.77
N GLY A 301 -3.95 2.29 -10.95
CA GLY A 301 -2.64 2.40 -10.33
C GLY A 301 -2.63 2.25 -8.79
N LYS A 302 -1.82 3.05 -8.12
CA LYS A 302 -1.59 2.97 -6.66
C LYS A 302 -2.58 3.88 -5.89
N PHE A 303 -3.88 3.68 -6.08
CA PHE A 303 -4.94 4.47 -5.44
C PHE A 303 -4.74 4.60 -3.93
N ALA A 304 -4.61 3.49 -3.22
CA ALA A 304 -4.49 3.45 -1.77
C ALA A 304 -3.29 4.29 -1.26
N THR A 305 -2.12 4.09 -1.85
CA THR A 305 -0.91 4.85 -1.51
C THR A 305 -1.11 6.35 -1.67
N TRP A 306 -1.72 6.79 -2.79
CA TRP A 306 -1.89 8.23 -3.05
C TRP A 306 -3.05 8.83 -2.28
N ALA A 307 -4.16 8.11 -2.09
CA ALA A 307 -5.23 8.55 -1.20
C ALA A 307 -4.71 8.72 0.23
N GLY A 308 -4.00 7.70 0.75
CA GLY A 308 -3.41 7.77 2.09
C GLY A 308 -2.30 8.82 2.25
N THR A 309 -1.66 9.24 1.14
CA THR A 309 -0.66 10.32 1.14
C THR A 309 -1.29 11.72 1.13
N LEU A 310 -2.38 11.89 0.38
CA LEU A 310 -2.97 13.20 0.11
C LEU A 310 -4.12 13.57 1.04
N LEU A 311 -4.74 12.58 1.69
CA LEU A 311 -5.85 12.77 2.62
C LEU A 311 -5.37 12.64 4.08
N ARG A 312 -6.09 13.28 4.98
CA ARG A 312 -5.89 13.07 6.42
C ARG A 312 -6.92 12.06 6.94
N PRO A 313 -6.55 11.19 7.87
CA PRO A 313 -7.44 10.15 8.40
C PRO A 313 -8.75 10.66 9.01
N ASP A 314 -8.72 11.85 9.62
CA ASP A 314 -9.88 12.51 10.26
C ASP A 314 -10.77 13.30 9.29
N GLN A 315 -10.43 13.30 8.02
CA GLN A 315 -11.07 14.14 7.02
C GLN A 315 -12.43 13.60 6.59
N ARG A 316 -13.44 14.47 6.52
CA ARG A 316 -14.72 14.16 5.88
C ARG A 316 -14.52 14.13 4.36
N ILE A 317 -15.03 13.10 3.71
CA ILE A 317 -14.80 12.84 2.28
C ILE A 317 -16.15 12.72 1.58
N VAL A 318 -16.28 13.38 0.42
CA VAL A 318 -17.33 13.13 -0.57
C VAL A 318 -16.67 12.46 -1.77
N ILE A 319 -17.20 11.34 -2.23
CA ILE A 319 -16.70 10.65 -3.41
C ILE A 319 -17.33 11.25 -4.67
N LEU A 320 -16.50 11.57 -5.67
CA LEU A 320 -16.90 11.84 -7.04
C LEU A 320 -16.32 10.74 -7.93
N ALA A 321 -17.15 9.82 -8.37
CA ALA A 321 -16.73 8.65 -9.14
C ALA A 321 -17.29 8.67 -10.57
N ALA A 322 -16.72 7.82 -11.43
CA ALA A 322 -17.40 7.44 -12.67
C ALA A 322 -18.63 6.60 -12.35
N PRO A 323 -19.70 6.65 -13.17
CA PRO A 323 -20.92 5.89 -12.92
C PRO A 323 -20.65 4.39 -12.69
N GLY A 324 -21.17 3.85 -11.57
CA GLY A 324 -20.99 2.46 -11.14
C GLY A 324 -19.66 2.17 -10.47
N LYS A 325 -18.87 3.21 -10.12
CA LYS A 325 -17.59 3.09 -9.39
C LYS A 325 -17.64 3.65 -7.97
N GLU A 326 -18.82 4.03 -7.52
CA GLU A 326 -19.04 4.63 -6.20
C GLU A 326 -18.69 3.65 -5.08
N GLU A 327 -19.19 2.41 -5.16
CA GLU A 327 -18.93 1.35 -4.18
C GLU A 327 -17.45 0.94 -4.20
N GLU A 328 -16.85 0.76 -5.38
CA GLU A 328 -15.43 0.44 -5.49
C GLU A 328 -14.57 1.53 -4.83
N SER A 329 -14.92 2.80 -5.04
CA SER A 329 -14.23 3.94 -4.43
C SER A 329 -14.35 3.93 -2.91
N ALA A 330 -15.55 3.68 -2.39
CA ALA A 330 -15.85 3.59 -0.96
C ALA A 330 -15.07 2.44 -0.29
N VAL A 331 -15.12 1.25 -0.88
CA VAL A 331 -14.42 0.06 -0.38
C VAL A 331 -12.91 0.29 -0.36
N ARG A 332 -12.33 0.88 -1.42
CA ARG A 332 -10.89 1.15 -1.49
C ARG A 332 -10.42 2.20 -0.49
N LEU A 333 -11.24 3.22 -0.18
CA LEU A 333 -10.97 4.16 0.91
C LEU A 333 -11.05 3.46 2.27
N GLY A 334 -12.07 2.64 2.48
CA GLY A 334 -12.23 1.86 3.70
C GLY A 334 -11.09 0.88 3.98
N ARG A 335 -10.47 0.28 2.94
CA ARG A 335 -9.28 -0.61 3.08
C ARG A 335 -8.09 0.06 3.75
N ILE A 336 -7.97 1.38 3.63
CA ILE A 336 -6.90 2.19 4.23
C ILE A 336 -7.44 3.15 5.29
N GLY A 337 -8.49 2.73 5.99
CA GLY A 337 -8.98 3.39 7.21
C GLY A 337 -9.72 4.71 7.02
N PHE A 338 -10.06 5.12 5.79
CA PHE A 338 -10.81 6.35 5.55
C PHE A 338 -12.33 6.13 5.72
N ASP A 339 -12.77 5.98 6.95
CA ASP A 339 -14.20 5.79 7.31
C ASP A 339 -14.99 7.10 7.39
N GLY A 340 -14.33 8.25 7.16
CA GLY A 340 -14.93 9.58 7.15
C GLY A 340 -15.72 9.93 5.89
N VAL A 341 -16.01 8.96 5.01
CA VAL A 341 -16.81 9.18 3.80
C VAL A 341 -18.27 9.44 4.19
N VAL A 342 -18.83 10.57 3.73
CA VAL A 342 -20.18 11.02 4.05
C VAL A 342 -21.20 10.74 2.95
N GLY A 343 -20.73 10.35 1.77
CA GLY A 343 -21.54 9.99 0.62
C GLY A 343 -20.80 10.20 -0.69
N PHE A 344 -21.52 10.04 -1.79
CA PHE A 344 -21.02 10.23 -3.14
C PHE A 344 -21.93 11.20 -3.93
N VAL A 345 -21.37 11.85 -4.97
CA VAL A 345 -22.12 12.75 -5.83
C VAL A 345 -23.10 11.95 -6.69
N ASP A 346 -24.40 12.09 -6.45
CA ASP A 346 -25.44 11.44 -7.25
C ASP A 346 -25.49 12.04 -8.67
N GLY A 347 -25.48 11.19 -9.69
CA GLY A 347 -25.39 11.59 -11.09
C GLY A 347 -23.99 12.02 -11.55
N GLY A 348 -22.97 11.87 -10.70
CA GLY A 348 -21.57 12.11 -11.04
C GLY A 348 -21.26 13.57 -11.37
N PRO A 349 -20.21 13.87 -12.16
CA PRO A 349 -19.75 15.24 -12.42
C PRO A 349 -20.72 16.06 -13.27
N ALA A 350 -21.66 15.42 -13.97
CA ALA A 350 -22.59 16.10 -14.90
C ALA A 350 -23.57 17.04 -14.19
N VAL A 351 -23.89 16.72 -12.92
CA VAL A 351 -24.88 17.49 -12.12
C VAL A 351 -24.28 18.70 -11.41
N LEU A 352 -22.96 18.84 -11.38
CA LEU A 352 -22.27 19.91 -10.68
C LEU A 352 -22.25 21.19 -11.53
N SER A 353 -22.65 22.31 -10.95
CA SER A 353 -22.76 23.62 -11.63
C SER A 353 -21.38 24.25 -11.88
N ALA A 354 -20.45 24.09 -10.94
CA ALA A 354 -19.09 24.63 -11.03
C ALA A 354 -18.11 23.61 -11.60
N ARG A 355 -17.35 24.02 -12.62
CA ARG A 355 -16.30 23.19 -13.24
C ARG A 355 -15.04 23.99 -13.46
N SER A 356 -13.91 23.37 -13.16
CA SER A 356 -12.58 23.83 -13.52
C SER A 356 -11.94 22.88 -14.52
N LEU A 357 -10.98 23.38 -15.28
CA LEU A 357 -10.21 22.64 -16.27
C LEU A 357 -8.73 22.78 -15.91
N ILE A 358 -7.95 21.75 -16.18
CA ILE A 358 -6.50 21.83 -16.16
C ILE A 358 -6.01 21.37 -17.53
N PRO A 359 -5.41 22.29 -18.34
CA PRO A 359 -4.93 21.94 -19.66
C PRO A 359 -3.93 20.78 -19.64
N ALA A 360 -4.04 19.88 -20.60
CA ALA A 360 -3.05 18.86 -20.88
C ALA A 360 -2.11 19.33 -21.98
N THR A 361 -0.82 19.05 -21.87
CA THR A 361 0.19 19.32 -22.89
C THR A 361 0.94 18.03 -23.25
N SER A 362 1.25 17.84 -24.52
CA SER A 362 2.13 16.73 -24.94
C SER A 362 3.58 17.06 -24.67
N VAL A 363 4.43 16.02 -24.58
CA VAL A 363 5.88 16.19 -24.35
C VAL A 363 6.55 16.99 -25.46
N ARG A 364 6.10 16.86 -26.73
CA ARG A 364 6.65 17.65 -27.85
C ARG A 364 6.23 19.12 -27.80
N ALA A 365 4.98 19.38 -27.46
CA ALA A 365 4.52 20.76 -27.29
C ALA A 365 5.26 21.44 -26.15
N LEU A 366 5.48 20.73 -25.04
CA LEU A 366 6.27 21.22 -23.90
C LEU A 366 7.72 21.50 -24.30
N GLU A 367 8.37 20.58 -24.99
CA GLU A 367 9.77 20.75 -25.44
C GLU A 367 9.90 21.95 -26.37
N SER A 368 9.00 22.11 -27.33
CA SER A 368 8.99 23.27 -28.23
C SER A 368 8.81 24.61 -27.49
N GLU A 369 7.96 24.64 -26.46
CA GLU A 369 7.73 25.83 -25.63
C GLU A 369 8.97 26.18 -24.80
N LEU A 370 9.65 25.19 -24.23
CA LEU A 370 10.90 25.38 -23.49
C LEU A 370 12.04 25.97 -24.33
N GLN A 371 12.08 25.66 -25.63
CA GLN A 371 13.04 26.27 -26.57
C GLN A 371 12.71 27.74 -26.87
N GLY A 372 11.45 28.14 -26.78
CA GLY A 372 10.95 29.46 -27.13
C GLY A 372 10.76 30.44 -25.96
N SER A 373 10.56 29.92 -24.73
CA SER A 373 10.25 30.74 -23.55
C SER A 373 10.96 30.23 -22.32
N LYS A 374 11.54 31.17 -21.53
CA LYS A 374 12.14 30.88 -20.22
C LYS A 374 11.15 31.08 -19.05
N GLU A 375 9.90 31.41 -19.33
CA GLU A 375 8.91 31.72 -18.29
C GLU A 375 8.25 30.48 -17.71
N LEU A 376 8.15 29.39 -18.49
CA LEU A 376 7.56 28.14 -18.07
C LEU A 376 8.46 27.37 -17.10
N GLN A 377 7.93 27.03 -15.93
CA GLN A 377 8.61 26.16 -14.97
C GLN A 377 8.08 24.73 -15.07
N ILE A 378 8.98 23.76 -15.07
CA ILE A 378 8.61 22.34 -14.92
C ILE A 378 8.68 21.96 -13.45
N LEU A 379 7.59 21.34 -12.95
CA LEU A 379 7.53 20.71 -11.64
C LEU A 379 7.49 19.21 -11.83
N ASP A 380 8.58 18.51 -11.48
CA ASP A 380 8.65 17.06 -11.50
C ASP A 380 8.27 16.50 -10.13
N VAL A 381 7.15 15.76 -10.09
CA VAL A 381 6.58 15.19 -8.83
C VAL A 381 6.97 13.72 -8.62
N ARG A 382 7.97 13.23 -9.34
CA ARG A 382 8.57 11.91 -9.11
C ARG A 382 9.44 11.92 -7.87
N THR A 383 9.80 10.72 -7.38
CA THR A 383 10.78 10.60 -6.28
C THR A 383 12.13 11.22 -6.68
N ALA A 384 12.92 11.63 -5.69
CA ALA A 384 14.26 12.17 -5.94
C ALA A 384 15.11 11.18 -6.77
N ARG A 385 15.09 9.89 -6.43
CA ARG A 385 15.81 8.84 -7.17
C ARG A 385 15.37 8.72 -8.63
N GLU A 386 14.04 8.82 -8.92
CA GLU A 386 13.56 8.83 -10.31
C GLU A 386 14.04 10.07 -11.07
N TRP A 387 14.08 11.22 -10.38
CA TRP A 387 14.50 12.48 -10.96
C TRP A 387 16.03 12.50 -11.21
N GLU A 388 16.83 12.06 -10.26
CA GLU A 388 18.30 11.92 -10.38
C GLU A 388 18.69 11.00 -11.53
N GLY A 389 17.92 9.92 -11.76
CA GLY A 389 18.13 8.98 -12.85
C GLY A 389 17.84 9.52 -14.25
N GLY A 390 17.23 10.71 -14.36
CA GLY A 390 16.95 11.42 -15.62
C GLY A 390 15.73 12.32 -15.54
N HIS A 391 15.89 13.60 -15.81
CA HIS A 391 14.83 14.61 -15.74
C HIS A 391 14.98 15.66 -16.86
N VAL A 392 13.95 16.49 -17.02
CA VAL A 392 14.00 17.63 -17.95
C VAL A 392 14.86 18.73 -17.32
N GLU A 393 15.80 19.27 -18.06
CA GLU A 393 16.71 20.31 -17.58
C GLU A 393 15.95 21.52 -17.00
N GLY A 394 16.40 22.01 -15.85
CA GLY A 394 15.77 23.12 -15.13
C GLY A 394 14.47 22.79 -14.42
N SER A 395 14.06 21.50 -14.37
CA SER A 395 12.89 21.11 -13.60
C SER A 395 13.13 21.21 -12.09
N LEU A 396 12.14 21.72 -11.35
CA LEU A 396 12.07 21.68 -9.90
C LEU A 396 11.55 20.33 -9.47
N ASN A 397 12.25 19.59 -8.62
CA ASN A 397 11.75 18.33 -8.07
C ASN A 397 11.14 18.51 -6.67
N ILE A 398 9.85 18.25 -6.60
CA ILE A 398 9.13 18.12 -5.33
C ILE A 398 8.27 16.85 -5.42
N PRO A 399 8.70 15.74 -4.83
CA PRO A 399 7.93 14.50 -4.84
C PRO A 399 6.49 14.69 -4.35
N LEU A 400 5.51 14.01 -4.99
CA LEU A 400 4.09 14.18 -4.68
C LEU A 400 3.77 13.99 -3.19
N ASN A 401 4.43 13.05 -2.51
CA ASN A 401 4.28 12.82 -1.06
C ASN A 401 4.81 13.97 -0.19
N GLN A 402 5.61 14.87 -0.75
CA GLN A 402 6.14 16.06 -0.08
C GLN A 402 5.43 17.35 -0.52
N LEU A 403 4.66 17.31 -1.61
CA LEU A 403 4.16 18.50 -2.28
C LEU A 403 3.31 19.38 -1.36
N GLN A 404 2.40 18.81 -0.56
CA GLN A 404 1.57 19.58 0.36
C GLN A 404 2.40 20.32 1.43
N ARG A 405 3.46 19.69 1.94
CA ARG A 405 4.36 20.28 2.95
C ARG A 405 5.29 21.34 2.36
N ARG A 406 5.68 21.16 1.09
CA ARG A 406 6.61 22.01 0.37
C ARG A 406 5.91 22.96 -0.63
N ILE A 407 4.61 23.17 -0.48
CA ILE A 407 3.80 23.95 -1.40
C ILE A 407 4.31 25.43 -1.54
N ALA A 408 4.97 25.94 -0.51
CA ALA A 408 5.55 27.28 -0.51
C ALA A 408 6.78 27.41 -1.44
N GLU A 409 7.42 26.30 -1.83
CA GLU A 409 8.56 26.27 -2.75
C GLU A 409 8.12 26.33 -4.22
N VAL A 410 6.82 26.10 -4.49
CA VAL A 410 6.29 26.11 -5.86
C VAL A 410 6.10 27.55 -6.33
N PRO A 411 6.69 27.94 -7.49
CA PRO A 411 6.51 29.28 -8.07
C PRO A 411 5.05 29.60 -8.34
N ARG A 412 4.64 30.85 -8.09
CA ARG A 412 3.27 31.35 -8.30
C ARG A 412 3.20 32.46 -9.35
N ASP A 413 4.36 32.90 -9.83
CA ASP A 413 4.55 34.05 -10.70
C ASP A 413 4.69 33.68 -12.17
N ARG A 414 4.54 32.39 -12.48
CA ARG A 414 4.75 31.84 -13.83
C ARG A 414 3.96 30.58 -14.09
N PRO A 415 3.72 30.22 -15.38
CA PRO A 415 3.08 28.96 -15.75
C PRO A 415 3.86 27.74 -15.25
N LEU A 416 3.14 26.69 -14.83
CA LEU A 416 3.71 25.42 -14.37
C LEU A 416 3.28 24.27 -15.28
N ALA A 417 4.27 23.50 -15.77
CA ALA A 417 4.01 22.20 -16.38
C ALA A 417 4.38 21.09 -15.37
N VAL A 418 3.40 20.30 -14.95
CA VAL A 418 3.57 19.27 -13.94
C VAL A 418 3.81 17.93 -14.61
N VAL A 419 4.95 17.29 -14.32
CA VAL A 419 5.36 16.02 -14.90
C VAL A 419 5.54 14.95 -13.84
N CYS A 420 5.18 13.71 -14.20
CA CYS A 420 5.53 12.51 -13.43
C CYS A 420 6.00 11.41 -14.37
N LYS A 421 5.91 10.15 -14.00
CA LYS A 421 6.29 9.04 -14.87
C LYS A 421 5.35 8.90 -16.07
N SER A 422 4.02 8.82 -15.85
CA SER A 422 3.02 8.47 -16.88
C SER A 422 1.80 9.40 -16.96
N GLY A 423 1.70 10.44 -16.11
CA GLY A 423 0.56 11.37 -16.08
C GLY A 423 -0.37 11.22 -14.87
N TYR A 424 -0.36 10.09 -14.17
CA TYR A 424 -1.23 9.83 -13.00
C TYR A 424 -0.87 10.72 -11.78
N ARG A 425 0.38 10.65 -11.31
CA ARG A 425 0.84 11.46 -10.15
C ARG A 425 0.78 12.96 -10.44
N SER A 426 1.03 13.39 -11.67
CA SER A 426 0.97 14.79 -12.05
C SER A 426 -0.47 15.32 -12.07
N SER A 427 -1.48 14.53 -12.42
CA SER A 427 -2.89 14.92 -12.28
C SER A 427 -3.25 15.15 -10.81
N ALA A 428 -2.87 14.21 -9.93
CA ALA A 428 -3.05 14.36 -8.49
C ALA A 428 -2.32 15.63 -7.95
N ALA A 429 -1.08 15.86 -8.40
CA ALA A 429 -0.32 17.06 -8.05
C ALA A 429 -1.01 18.34 -8.53
N CYS A 430 -1.52 18.37 -9.77
CA CYS A 430 -2.28 19.51 -10.29
C CYS A 430 -3.51 19.82 -9.42
N SER A 431 -4.22 18.80 -8.93
CA SER A 431 -5.36 19.00 -8.03
C SER A 431 -4.95 19.61 -6.68
N VAL A 432 -3.79 19.18 -6.12
CA VAL A 432 -3.22 19.77 -4.91
C VAL A 432 -2.81 21.24 -5.13
N LEU A 433 -2.16 21.54 -6.26
CA LEU A 433 -1.71 22.87 -6.62
C LEU A 433 -2.89 23.84 -6.86
N ALA A 434 -3.90 23.40 -7.62
CA ALA A 434 -5.12 24.17 -7.87
C ALA A 434 -5.85 24.50 -6.56
N ARG A 435 -5.96 23.53 -5.65
CA ARG A 435 -6.51 23.71 -4.31
C ARG A 435 -5.71 24.72 -3.46
N ALA A 436 -4.41 24.83 -3.70
CA ALA A 436 -3.54 25.83 -3.06
C ALA A 436 -3.58 27.21 -3.74
N GLY A 437 -4.45 27.41 -4.75
CA GLY A 437 -4.63 28.66 -5.48
C GLY A 437 -3.55 28.94 -6.53
N ILE A 438 -2.92 27.91 -7.08
CA ILE A 438 -2.05 28.02 -8.25
C ILE A 438 -2.89 27.70 -9.48
N GLU A 439 -3.06 28.70 -10.36
CA GLU A 439 -4.07 28.65 -11.44
C GLU A 439 -3.48 28.29 -12.82
N ASP A 440 -2.27 28.75 -13.13
CA ASP A 440 -1.66 28.49 -14.45
C ASP A 440 -0.90 27.16 -14.45
N LEU A 441 -1.68 26.08 -14.51
CA LEU A 441 -1.21 24.69 -14.41
C LEU A 441 -1.46 23.95 -15.73
N ARG A 442 -0.52 23.06 -16.09
CA ARG A 442 -0.67 22.09 -17.18
C ARG A 442 -0.20 20.72 -16.75
N ASN A 443 -0.96 19.68 -17.07
CA ASN A 443 -0.53 18.31 -16.88
C ASN A 443 0.21 17.81 -18.12
N VAL A 444 1.42 17.23 -17.94
CA VAL A 444 2.18 16.66 -19.05
C VAL A 444 1.70 15.23 -19.33
N THR A 445 1.01 15.07 -20.46
CA THR A 445 0.46 13.77 -20.87
C THR A 445 1.56 12.76 -21.16
N GLY A 446 1.43 11.56 -20.60
CA GLY A 446 2.40 10.48 -20.76
C GLY A 446 3.68 10.65 -19.95
N GLY A 447 3.93 11.85 -19.36
CA GLY A 447 5.03 12.11 -18.45
C GLY A 447 6.42 11.78 -19.02
N MET A 448 7.34 11.36 -18.14
CA MET A 448 8.70 11.00 -18.54
C MET A 448 8.78 9.72 -19.38
N ASP A 449 7.81 8.83 -19.30
CA ASP A 449 7.75 7.66 -20.18
C ASP A 449 7.57 8.10 -21.64
N ALA A 450 6.66 9.02 -21.92
CA ALA A 450 6.49 9.60 -23.26
C ALA A 450 7.69 10.46 -23.67
N TRP A 451 8.26 11.26 -22.74
CA TRP A 451 9.46 12.08 -22.99
C TRP A 451 10.62 11.24 -23.49
N THR A 452 10.88 10.11 -22.80
CA THR A 452 11.94 9.17 -23.14
C THR A 452 11.65 8.40 -24.43
N ALA A 453 10.39 7.98 -24.64
CA ALA A 453 9.98 7.27 -25.87
C ALA A 453 10.15 8.11 -27.12
N GLU A 454 10.03 9.45 -26.98
CA GLU A 454 10.27 10.40 -28.07
C GLU A 454 11.73 10.87 -28.18
N ALA A 455 12.64 10.26 -27.41
CA ALA A 455 14.07 10.55 -27.38
C ALA A 455 14.39 12.03 -27.13
N LEU A 456 13.57 12.71 -26.30
CA LEU A 456 13.79 14.10 -25.91
C LEU A 456 14.94 14.22 -24.89
N PRO A 457 15.61 15.38 -24.81
CA PRO A 457 16.78 15.54 -23.93
C PRO A 457 16.46 15.32 -22.45
N VAL A 458 17.31 14.58 -21.76
CA VAL A 458 17.28 14.40 -20.32
C VAL A 458 18.63 14.75 -19.70
N THR A 459 18.58 15.34 -18.51
CA THR A 459 19.74 15.57 -17.65
C THR A 459 19.71 14.56 -16.52
N ALA A 460 20.83 13.91 -16.24
CA ALA A 460 21.01 13.08 -15.05
C ALA A 460 21.88 13.82 -14.04
N SER A 461 21.59 13.71 -12.76
CA SER A 461 22.49 14.24 -11.71
C SER A 461 23.78 13.43 -11.73
N VAL A 462 24.90 14.11 -11.91
CA VAL A 462 26.23 13.50 -11.95
C VAL A 462 26.69 13.26 -10.53
N ASP A 463 26.18 12.22 -9.85
CA ASP A 463 26.72 11.77 -8.58
C ASP A 463 26.43 10.29 -8.31
N ALA A 464 26.84 9.41 -9.21
CA ALA A 464 26.95 7.97 -8.95
C ALA A 464 27.89 7.23 -9.92
N ALA A 465 28.90 7.90 -10.48
CA ALA A 465 29.97 7.24 -11.23
C ALA A 465 31.28 7.30 -10.43
N GLY A 466 31.28 6.74 -9.23
CA GLY A 466 32.46 6.31 -8.52
C GLY A 466 32.91 4.96 -9.04
N SER A 467 33.89 4.98 -9.98
CA SER A 467 34.78 3.88 -10.33
C SER A 467 34.19 2.57 -10.84
N CYS A 468 34.12 2.43 -12.16
CA CYS A 468 34.56 1.19 -12.80
C CYS A 468 35.81 1.53 -13.62
N SER A 469 36.97 1.33 -13.04
CA SER A 469 38.27 1.28 -13.76
C SER A 469 38.62 -0.19 -13.94
N ALA A 470 38.78 -0.57 -15.20
CA ALA A 470 39.57 -1.63 -15.82
C ALA A 470 39.67 -2.99 -15.13
#